data_73c7a536626f265981dca6ebc365960f
#
_entry.id   73c7a536626f265981dca6ebc365960f
#
_cell.length_a   1.000
_cell.length_b   1.000
_cell.length_c   1.000
_cell.angle_alpha   90.00
_cell.angle_beta   90.00
_cell.angle_gamma   90.00
#
_symmetry.space_group_name_H-M   'P 1'
#
loop_
_entity.id
_entity.type
_entity.pdbx_description
1 polymer ?
#
loop_
_entity_poly.entity_id
_entity_poly.type
_entity_poly.pdbx_seq_one_letter_code
_entity_poly.pdbx_strand_id
1 'polypeptide(L)'
;MASKSVAAQAKNKLHDERPDIKVVQFDSGFAVNQEVADRNTVRSRSVYEFDTQKRRRKELERVDWLKKEIGEEPITSVEGRRAYRFVKRAFDMVFSAGVVLMLAVPVAAACVAICLETPGAPVYAQERVGMNGRVIRVLKLRSMVVDAGDVEKYLSPGQLRQWQVERKVDDDPRVTRVGGFIRKTSLDELPQFLNVLTGDLAVIGPRPITEAELDQHFTAAEREELLSVRPGITGL
;
A
#
# COMPACT_ATOMS: atom_id res chain seq x y z
N MET A 1 27.63 -33.72 32.41
CA MET A 1 26.26 -34.27 32.75
C MET A 1 25.31 -33.22 33.34
N ALA A 2 25.53 -31.92 33.11
CA ALA A 2 24.70 -30.84 33.71
C ALA A 2 23.70 -30.17 32.74
N SER A 3 23.72 -30.52 31.46
CA SER A 3 22.89 -29.83 30.44
C SER A 3 21.46 -30.41 30.24
N LYS A 4 21.17 -31.61 30.74
CA LYS A 4 19.84 -32.23 30.59
C LYS A 4 18.84 -31.89 31.72
N SER A 5 19.33 -31.36 32.85
CA SER A 5 18.48 -31.02 34.02
C SER A 5 17.75 -29.67 33.82
N VAL A 6 18.33 -28.70 33.12
CA VAL A 6 17.71 -27.37 32.92
C VAL A 6 16.57 -27.39 31.94
N ALA A 7 16.62 -28.24 30.92
CA ALA A 7 15.55 -28.40 29.94
C ALA A 7 14.29 -29.10 30.48
N ALA A 8 14.46 -29.96 31.49
CA ALA A 8 13.35 -30.67 32.14
C ALA A 8 12.58 -29.75 33.13
N GLN A 9 13.27 -28.83 33.80
CA GLN A 9 12.65 -27.85 34.70
C GLN A 9 11.89 -26.72 33.96
N ALA A 10 12.34 -26.36 32.77
CA ALA A 10 11.61 -25.38 31.93
C ALA A 10 10.29 -25.94 31.36
N LYS A 11 10.22 -27.26 31.13
CA LYS A 11 8.99 -27.91 30.62
C LYS A 11 7.90 -28.06 31.68
N ASN A 12 8.27 -28.18 32.96
CA ASN A 12 7.27 -28.35 34.04
C ASN A 12 6.67 -27.01 34.51
N LYS A 13 7.34 -25.88 34.25
CA LYS A 13 6.83 -24.55 34.63
C LYS A 13 5.78 -23.99 33.67
N LEU A 14 5.65 -24.58 32.48
CA LEU A 14 4.68 -24.19 31.43
C LEU A 14 3.35 -24.90 31.53
N HIS A 15 3.15 -25.82 32.52
CA HIS A 15 1.94 -26.60 32.64
C HIS A 15 1.01 -26.17 33.78
N ASP A 16 1.43 -25.19 34.62
CA ASP A 16 0.70 -24.86 35.87
C ASP A 16 -0.02 -23.52 35.89
N GLU A 17 -0.07 -22.81 34.76
CA GLU A 17 -0.89 -21.57 34.62
C GLU A 17 -1.94 -21.73 33.52
N ARG A 18 -2.98 -22.55 33.81
CA ARG A 18 -4.22 -22.48 33.03
C ARG A 18 -5.22 -21.61 33.79
N PRO A 19 -5.63 -20.45 33.27
CA PRO A 19 -6.77 -19.75 33.80
C PRO A 19 -8.03 -20.56 33.54
N ASP A 20 -8.89 -20.66 34.57
CA ASP A 20 -10.17 -21.37 34.55
C ASP A 20 -11.06 -20.89 33.41
N ILE A 21 -11.41 -21.80 32.52
CA ILE A 21 -12.34 -21.57 31.41
C ILE A 21 -13.75 -21.56 31.97
N LYS A 22 -14.37 -20.38 32.12
CA LYS A 22 -15.82 -20.28 32.33
C LYS A 22 -16.52 -20.59 31.01
N VAL A 23 -17.12 -21.77 30.94
CA VAL A 23 -18.03 -22.15 29.85
C VAL A 23 -19.33 -21.40 30.04
N VAL A 24 -19.60 -20.42 29.20
CA VAL A 24 -20.93 -19.77 29.10
C VAL A 24 -21.74 -20.62 28.10
N GLN A 25 -22.70 -21.40 28.60
CA GLN A 25 -23.62 -22.15 27.79
C GLN A 25 -24.65 -21.19 27.17
N PHE A 26 -24.56 -20.96 25.85
CA PHE A 26 -25.66 -20.38 25.09
C PHE A 26 -26.45 -21.48 24.42
N ASP A 27 -27.75 -21.48 24.69
CA ASP A 27 -28.77 -22.36 24.12
C ASP A 27 -28.99 -21.98 22.64
N SER A 28 -28.23 -22.58 21.76
CA SER A 28 -28.50 -22.84 20.32
C SER A 28 -27.19 -23.27 19.63
N GLY A 29 -27.04 -24.48 19.42
CA GLY A 29 -26.27 -25.40 18.58
C GLY A 29 -25.07 -24.94 17.76
N PHE A 30 -24.34 -23.87 18.11
CA PHE A 30 -23.06 -23.51 17.48
C PHE A 30 -22.14 -22.81 18.49
N ALA A 31 -21.36 -23.58 19.21
CA ALA A 31 -20.25 -23.07 20.00
C ALA A 31 -19.06 -22.79 19.09
N VAL A 32 -18.98 -21.59 18.52
CA VAL A 32 -17.74 -21.08 17.90
C VAL A 32 -16.81 -20.66 19.04
N ASN A 33 -15.69 -21.34 19.16
CA ASN A 33 -14.69 -21.12 20.19
C ASN A 33 -13.97 -19.77 19.90
N GLN A 34 -14.56 -18.67 20.38
CA GLN A 34 -14.12 -17.27 20.16
C GLN A 34 -12.68 -17.05 20.63
N GLU A 35 -12.24 -17.80 21.64
CA GLU A 35 -10.89 -17.72 22.19
C GLU A 35 -9.82 -18.33 21.26
N VAL A 36 -10.20 -19.32 20.44
CA VAL A 36 -9.31 -19.90 19.41
C VAL A 36 -9.19 -18.94 18.21
N ALA A 37 -10.25 -18.22 17.87
CA ALA A 37 -10.24 -17.19 16.83
C ALA A 37 -9.34 -16.03 17.24
N ASP A 38 -9.42 -15.56 18.47
CA ASP A 38 -8.57 -14.46 18.99
C ASP A 38 -7.09 -14.85 19.07
N ARG A 39 -6.78 -16.08 19.52
CA ARG A 39 -5.38 -16.58 19.56
C ARG A 39 -4.78 -16.72 18.16
N ASN A 40 -5.55 -17.16 17.19
CA ASN A 40 -5.07 -17.26 15.81
C ASN A 40 -4.90 -15.88 15.17
N THR A 41 -5.75 -14.92 15.50
CA THR A 41 -5.64 -13.53 15.01
C THR A 41 -4.44 -12.82 15.64
N VAL A 42 -4.20 -12.99 16.94
CA VAL A 42 -3.03 -12.45 17.64
C VAL A 42 -1.73 -13.10 17.15
N ARG A 43 -1.75 -14.44 16.94
CA ARG A 43 -0.58 -15.18 16.45
C ARG A 43 -0.25 -14.84 15.00
N SER A 44 -1.24 -14.67 14.13
CA SER A 44 -1.02 -14.21 12.76
C SER A 44 -0.49 -12.78 12.75
N ARG A 45 -1.05 -11.88 13.56
CA ARG A 45 -0.59 -10.50 13.68
C ARG A 45 0.88 -10.41 14.13
N SER A 46 1.29 -11.20 15.12
CA SER A 46 2.68 -11.23 15.59
C SER A 46 3.64 -11.82 14.56
N VAL A 47 3.22 -12.80 13.77
CA VAL A 47 4.04 -13.38 12.69
C VAL A 47 4.19 -12.40 11.53
N TYR A 48 3.13 -11.68 11.15
CA TYR A 48 3.20 -10.64 10.12
C TYR A 48 4.05 -9.45 10.56
N GLU A 49 3.92 -9.00 11.81
CA GLU A 49 4.76 -7.93 12.37
C GLU A 49 6.24 -8.35 12.41
N PHE A 50 6.54 -9.58 12.82
CA PHE A 50 7.90 -10.10 12.86
C PHE A 50 8.51 -10.24 11.46
N ASP A 51 7.75 -10.70 10.46
CA ASP A 51 8.24 -10.84 9.08
C ASP A 51 8.43 -9.47 8.42
N THR A 52 7.56 -8.51 8.71
CA THR A 52 7.67 -7.13 8.25
C THR A 52 8.89 -6.43 8.85
N GLN A 53 9.14 -6.59 10.15
CA GLN A 53 10.33 -6.07 10.81
C GLN A 53 11.62 -6.71 10.30
N LYS A 54 11.61 -8.03 10.05
CA LYS A 54 12.77 -8.75 9.49
C LYS A 54 13.08 -8.32 8.05
N ARG A 55 12.06 -8.09 7.22
CA ARG A 55 12.23 -7.52 5.86
C ARG A 55 12.79 -6.10 5.93
N ARG A 56 12.21 -5.26 6.80
CA ARG A 56 12.64 -3.88 7.03
C ARG A 56 14.10 -3.80 7.50
N ARG A 57 14.51 -4.69 8.42
CA ARG A 57 15.90 -4.77 8.88
C ARG A 57 16.86 -5.15 7.75
N LYS A 58 16.50 -6.12 6.90
CA LYS A 58 17.31 -6.50 5.74
C LYS A 58 17.39 -5.38 4.69
N GLU A 59 16.33 -4.61 4.50
CA GLU A 59 16.36 -3.44 3.60
C GLU A 59 17.23 -2.32 4.17
N LEU A 60 17.16 -2.03 5.45
CA LEU A 60 18.04 -1.05 6.12
C LEU A 60 19.50 -1.47 6.03
N GLU A 61 19.82 -2.73 6.32
CA GLU A 61 21.19 -3.27 6.19
C GLU A 61 21.69 -3.18 4.73
N ARG A 62 20.79 -3.38 3.75
CA ARG A 62 21.10 -3.26 2.31
C ARG A 62 21.34 -1.80 1.91
N VAL A 63 20.54 -0.87 2.43
CA VAL A 63 20.71 0.57 2.20
C VAL A 63 21.99 1.08 2.84
N ASP A 64 22.32 0.65 4.06
CA ASP A 64 23.55 1.01 4.75
C ASP A 64 24.78 0.44 4.03
N TRP A 65 24.68 -0.79 3.51
CA TRP A 65 25.75 -1.37 2.69
C TRP A 65 25.94 -0.58 1.38
N LEU A 66 24.84 -0.23 0.68
CA LEU A 66 24.90 0.59 -0.54
C LEU A 66 25.48 1.96 -0.27
N LYS A 67 25.11 2.64 0.83
CA LYS A 67 25.69 3.93 1.24
C LYS A 67 27.20 3.82 1.49
N LYS A 68 27.65 2.70 2.08
CA LYS A 68 29.06 2.45 2.37
C LYS A 68 29.87 2.16 1.10
N GLU A 69 29.27 1.52 0.09
CA GLU A 69 29.96 1.10 -1.14
C GLU A 69 29.97 2.18 -2.22
N ILE A 70 28.91 3.00 -2.30
CA ILE A 70 28.80 4.11 -3.27
C ILE A 70 29.58 5.33 -2.79
N GLY A 71 29.98 5.36 -1.49
CA GLY A 71 30.58 6.55 -0.87
C GLY A 71 29.51 7.66 -0.77
N GLU A 72 29.27 8.16 0.43
CA GLU A 72 28.48 9.38 0.62
C GLU A 72 29.25 10.58 0.09
N GLU A 73 29.40 10.69 -1.22
CA GLU A 73 29.63 12.00 -1.83
C GLU A 73 28.27 12.70 -1.87
N PRO A 74 27.94 13.56 -0.90
CA PRO A 74 26.74 14.35 -1.02
C PRO A 74 26.93 15.16 -2.29
N ILE A 75 25.94 15.14 -3.19
CA ILE A 75 25.87 16.07 -4.32
C ILE A 75 25.69 17.46 -3.70
N THR A 76 26.82 18.03 -3.23
CA THR A 76 26.88 19.15 -2.31
C THR A 76 26.84 20.51 -3.03
N SER A 77 26.88 20.55 -4.37
CA SER A 77 26.72 21.81 -5.06
C SER A 77 25.24 22.15 -5.26
N VAL A 78 24.83 23.28 -4.72
CA VAL A 78 23.47 23.85 -4.93
C VAL A 78 23.17 24.00 -6.43
N GLU A 79 24.19 24.26 -7.24
CA GLU A 79 24.11 24.37 -8.70
C GLU A 79 23.81 23.03 -9.36
N GLY A 80 24.48 21.95 -8.97
CA GLY A 80 24.21 20.60 -9.48
C GLY A 80 22.79 20.14 -9.16
N ARG A 81 22.27 20.48 -7.98
CA ARG A 81 20.88 20.18 -7.60
C ARG A 81 19.84 20.95 -8.41
N ARG A 82 20.13 22.19 -8.82
CA ARG A 82 19.23 22.98 -9.69
C ARG A 82 19.22 22.42 -11.11
N ALA A 83 20.37 22.16 -11.69
CA ALA A 83 20.50 21.57 -13.01
C ALA A 83 19.82 20.19 -13.07
N TYR A 84 20.08 19.32 -12.09
CA TYR A 84 19.42 18.03 -11.97
C TYR A 84 17.88 18.15 -11.92
N ARG A 85 17.34 19.04 -11.08
CA ARG A 85 15.89 19.24 -10.97
C ARG A 85 15.29 19.76 -12.27
N PHE A 86 16.00 20.60 -12.98
CA PHE A 86 15.56 21.11 -14.29
C PHE A 86 15.53 19.99 -15.34
N VAL A 87 16.62 19.24 -15.47
CA VAL A 87 16.73 18.12 -16.43
C VAL A 87 15.69 17.04 -16.12
N LYS A 88 15.56 16.66 -14.83
CA LYS A 88 14.55 15.72 -14.40
C LYS A 88 13.13 16.20 -14.74
N ARG A 89 12.83 17.47 -14.49
CA ARG A 89 11.52 18.04 -14.80
C ARG A 89 11.24 18.07 -16.29
N ALA A 90 12.22 18.46 -17.09
CA ALA A 90 12.12 18.44 -18.56
C ALA A 90 11.85 17.01 -19.06
N PHE A 91 12.59 16.03 -18.56
CA PHE A 91 12.35 14.62 -18.84
C PHE A 91 10.92 14.19 -18.45
N ASP A 92 10.50 14.45 -17.20
CA ASP A 92 9.16 14.09 -16.72
C ASP A 92 8.07 14.68 -17.62
N MET A 93 8.21 15.94 -18.06
CA MET A 93 7.23 16.61 -18.93
C MET A 93 7.21 16.02 -20.34
N VAL A 94 8.37 15.87 -20.98
CA VAL A 94 8.46 15.36 -22.36
C VAL A 94 7.98 13.91 -22.43
N PHE A 95 8.44 13.08 -21.50
CA PHE A 95 8.04 11.69 -21.42
C PHE A 95 6.53 11.56 -21.19
N SER A 96 6.00 12.28 -20.20
CA SER A 96 4.56 12.20 -19.87
C SER A 96 3.68 12.75 -21.00
N ALA A 97 4.10 13.80 -21.68
CA ALA A 97 3.38 14.32 -22.84
C ALA A 97 3.35 13.28 -23.98
N GLY A 98 4.47 12.63 -24.25
CA GLY A 98 4.54 11.54 -25.23
C GLY A 98 3.61 10.38 -24.87
N VAL A 99 3.61 9.93 -23.60
CA VAL A 99 2.72 8.86 -23.12
C VAL A 99 1.26 9.26 -23.24
N VAL A 100 0.89 10.48 -22.83
CA VAL A 100 -0.50 10.97 -22.90
C VAL A 100 -0.98 11.01 -24.35
N LEU A 101 -0.15 11.52 -25.29
CA LEU A 101 -0.52 11.56 -26.71
C LEU A 101 -0.63 10.16 -27.31
N MET A 102 0.31 9.27 -27.02
CA MET A 102 0.33 7.90 -27.54
C MET A 102 -0.86 7.08 -27.03
N LEU A 103 -1.21 7.25 -25.76
CA LEU A 103 -2.22 6.44 -25.09
C LEU A 103 -3.59 7.11 -25.01
N ALA A 104 -3.76 8.29 -25.60
CA ALA A 104 -5.05 9.01 -25.62
C ALA A 104 -6.21 8.17 -26.15
N VAL A 105 -5.98 7.47 -27.26
CA VAL A 105 -7.01 6.62 -27.89
C VAL A 105 -7.33 5.39 -27.02
N PRO A 106 -6.36 4.58 -26.56
CA PRO A 106 -6.62 3.48 -25.62
C PRO A 106 -7.33 3.93 -24.35
N VAL A 107 -6.93 5.05 -23.75
CA VAL A 107 -7.54 5.58 -22.53
C VAL A 107 -9.01 6.03 -22.82
N ALA A 108 -9.24 6.70 -23.93
CA ALA A 108 -10.60 7.09 -24.33
C ALA A 108 -11.50 5.85 -24.55
N ALA A 109 -10.98 4.82 -25.21
CA ALA A 109 -11.71 3.55 -25.40
C ALA A 109 -12.02 2.89 -24.04
N ALA A 110 -11.06 2.88 -23.11
CA ALA A 110 -11.28 2.37 -21.74
C ALA A 110 -12.35 3.19 -21.01
N CYS A 111 -12.33 4.52 -21.12
CA CYS A 111 -13.36 5.39 -20.55
C CYS A 111 -14.77 5.07 -21.07
N VAL A 112 -14.89 4.87 -22.38
CA VAL A 112 -16.17 4.47 -22.99
C VAL A 112 -16.62 3.11 -22.47
N ALA A 113 -15.72 2.11 -22.43
CA ALA A 113 -16.04 0.78 -21.92
C ALA A 113 -16.51 0.81 -20.45
N ILE A 114 -15.85 1.62 -19.60
CA ILE A 114 -16.25 1.83 -18.20
C ILE A 114 -17.66 2.43 -18.11
N CYS A 115 -17.95 3.45 -18.92
CA CYS A 115 -19.26 4.12 -18.92
C CYS A 115 -20.38 3.21 -19.44
N LEU A 116 -20.07 2.30 -20.38
CA LEU A 116 -21.03 1.32 -20.89
C LEU A 116 -21.33 0.20 -19.87
N GLU A 117 -20.34 -0.19 -19.08
CA GLU A 117 -20.50 -1.24 -18.06
C GLU A 117 -21.22 -0.74 -16.80
N THR A 118 -20.88 0.46 -16.33
CA THR A 118 -21.46 1.04 -15.11
C THR A 118 -21.65 2.55 -15.25
N PRO A 119 -22.78 3.12 -14.75
CA PRO A 119 -23.04 4.55 -14.83
C PRO A 119 -22.03 5.36 -14.01
N GLY A 120 -21.78 6.62 -14.40
CA GLY A 120 -20.92 7.56 -13.67
C GLY A 120 -19.58 7.86 -14.34
N ALA A 121 -18.81 8.76 -13.75
CA ALA A 121 -17.53 9.24 -14.32
C ALA A 121 -16.50 8.10 -14.46
N PRO A 122 -15.84 7.95 -15.63
CA PRO A 122 -14.85 6.90 -15.85
C PRO A 122 -13.51 7.17 -15.16
N VAL A 123 -13.24 8.42 -14.79
CA VAL A 123 -12.04 8.86 -14.08
C VAL A 123 -12.42 9.35 -12.70
N TYR A 124 -11.64 9.02 -11.69
CA TYR A 124 -11.79 9.55 -10.36
C TYR A 124 -10.43 10.05 -9.82
N ALA A 125 -10.49 10.93 -8.83
CA ALA A 125 -9.33 11.49 -8.17
C ALA A 125 -9.23 10.92 -6.76
N GLN A 126 -8.07 10.35 -6.43
CA GLN A 126 -7.77 9.82 -5.10
C GLN A 126 -6.83 10.76 -4.37
N GLU A 127 -7.22 11.20 -3.18
CA GLU A 127 -6.36 12.06 -2.36
C GLU A 127 -5.17 11.29 -1.82
N ARG A 128 -3.99 11.90 -1.93
CA ARG A 128 -2.70 11.38 -1.50
C ARG A 128 -1.84 12.50 -0.93
N VAL A 129 -0.82 12.15 -0.17
CA VAL A 129 0.17 13.10 0.33
C VAL A 129 1.25 13.28 -0.73
N GLY A 130 1.47 14.52 -1.14
CA GLY A 130 2.51 14.91 -2.07
C GLY A 130 3.71 15.57 -1.38
N MET A 131 4.58 16.16 -2.19
CA MET A 131 5.77 16.86 -1.71
C MET A 131 5.40 17.98 -0.71
N ASN A 132 6.19 18.10 0.35
CA ASN A 132 5.98 19.05 1.47
C ASN A 132 4.63 18.86 2.20
N GLY A 133 4.06 17.65 2.20
CA GLY A 133 2.80 17.35 2.88
C GLY A 133 1.55 17.90 2.18
N ARG A 134 1.65 18.42 0.94
CA ARG A 134 0.48 18.89 0.18
C ARG A 134 -0.44 17.74 -0.17
N VAL A 135 -1.73 17.92 0.04
CA VAL A 135 -2.72 16.99 -0.53
C VAL A 135 -2.75 17.15 -2.05
N ILE A 136 -2.53 16.05 -2.75
CA ILE A 136 -2.61 15.95 -4.21
C ILE A 136 -3.76 15.01 -4.60
N ARG A 137 -4.32 15.23 -5.78
CA ARG A 137 -5.40 14.40 -6.34
C ARG A 137 -4.86 13.54 -7.46
N VAL A 138 -4.58 12.27 -7.15
CA VAL A 138 -4.03 11.31 -8.10
C VAL A 138 -5.17 10.75 -8.97
N LEU A 139 -5.07 10.96 -10.28
CA LEU A 139 -6.08 10.54 -11.25
C LEU A 139 -5.95 9.05 -11.56
N LYS A 140 -7.10 8.35 -11.57
CA LYS A 140 -7.19 6.92 -11.95
C LYS A 140 -8.45 6.64 -12.77
N LEU A 141 -8.37 5.61 -13.63
CA LEU A 141 -9.60 5.08 -14.24
C LEU A 141 -10.38 4.28 -13.18
N ARG A 142 -11.70 4.39 -13.25
CA ARG A 142 -12.60 3.66 -12.37
C ARG A 142 -12.63 2.18 -12.75
N SER A 143 -12.22 1.34 -11.80
CA SER A 143 -12.19 -0.12 -11.94
C SER A 143 -13.19 -0.85 -11.06
N MET A 144 -13.99 -0.09 -10.31
CA MET A 144 -15.02 -0.61 -9.39
C MET A 144 -16.38 0.05 -9.66
N VAL A 145 -17.41 -0.54 -9.11
CA VAL A 145 -18.77 0.05 -9.10
C VAL A 145 -18.74 1.43 -8.42
N VAL A 146 -19.74 2.28 -8.74
CA VAL A 146 -19.77 3.68 -8.28
C VAL A 146 -19.82 3.79 -6.76
N ASP A 147 -20.55 2.91 -6.12
CA ASP A 147 -20.77 2.84 -4.68
C ASP A 147 -19.84 1.82 -3.98
N ALA A 148 -18.65 1.55 -4.56
CA ALA A 148 -17.67 0.63 -4.00
C ALA A 148 -17.18 1.00 -2.59
N GLY A 149 -17.43 2.24 -2.13
CA GLY A 149 -17.17 2.68 -0.77
C GLY A 149 -18.08 2.03 0.27
N ASP A 150 -19.28 1.60 -0.13
CA ASP A 150 -20.18 0.83 0.73
C ASP A 150 -19.74 -0.64 0.76
N VAL A 151 -18.72 -0.91 1.58
CA VAL A 151 -18.08 -2.23 1.65
C VAL A 151 -19.03 -3.31 2.21
N GLU A 152 -19.95 -2.93 3.11
CA GLU A 152 -20.88 -3.86 3.76
C GLU A 152 -21.92 -4.39 2.77
N LYS A 153 -22.25 -3.60 1.74
CA LYS A 153 -23.17 -3.98 0.67
C LYS A 153 -22.63 -5.12 -0.20
N TYR A 154 -21.31 -5.17 -0.40
CA TYR A 154 -20.71 -6.04 -1.41
C TYR A 154 -19.89 -7.18 -0.83
N LEU A 155 -19.24 -6.97 0.34
CA LEU A 155 -18.31 -7.92 0.89
C LEU A 155 -19.00 -8.91 1.84
N SER A 156 -18.66 -10.18 1.69
CA SER A 156 -19.03 -11.20 2.66
C SER A 156 -18.38 -10.93 4.04
N PRO A 157 -18.89 -11.50 5.15
CA PRO A 157 -18.31 -11.31 6.48
C PRO A 157 -16.82 -11.68 6.56
N GLY A 158 -16.38 -12.67 5.76
CA GLY A 158 -14.96 -13.06 5.66
C GLY A 158 -14.11 -12.01 4.95
N GLN A 159 -14.58 -11.53 3.80
CA GLN A 159 -13.95 -10.49 3.02
C GLN A 159 -13.93 -9.14 3.75
N LEU A 160 -14.97 -8.85 4.53
CA LEU A 160 -15.02 -7.62 5.33
C LEU A 160 -13.92 -7.60 6.40
N ARG A 161 -13.69 -8.73 7.07
CA ARG A 161 -12.57 -8.88 8.01
C ARG A 161 -11.21 -8.71 7.32
N GLN A 162 -11.03 -9.33 6.14
CA GLN A 162 -9.81 -9.16 5.35
C GLN A 162 -9.61 -7.69 4.98
N TRP A 163 -10.65 -7.01 4.50
CA TRP A 163 -10.59 -5.60 4.12
C TRP A 163 -10.26 -4.67 5.30
N GLN A 164 -10.77 -4.96 6.50
CA GLN A 164 -10.47 -4.17 7.70
C GLN A 164 -8.98 -4.21 8.06
N VAL A 165 -8.29 -5.34 7.82
CA VAL A 165 -6.87 -5.54 8.13
C VAL A 165 -5.97 -5.07 7.00
N GLU A 166 -6.25 -5.51 5.77
CA GLU A 166 -5.34 -5.36 4.62
C GLU A 166 -5.73 -4.22 3.68
N ARG A 167 -6.95 -3.66 3.83
CA ARG A 167 -7.56 -2.70 2.89
C ARG A 167 -7.60 -3.23 1.44
N LYS A 168 -7.44 -4.53 1.27
CA LYS A 168 -7.48 -5.27 0.02
C LYS A 168 -8.27 -6.55 0.23
N VAL A 169 -8.97 -6.99 -0.81
CA VAL A 169 -9.77 -8.21 -0.79
C VAL A 169 -9.44 -9.01 -2.03
N ASP A 170 -9.23 -10.30 -1.87
CA ASP A 170 -9.09 -11.22 -2.99
C ASP A 170 -10.47 -11.47 -3.61
N ASP A 171 -10.54 -11.54 -4.95
CA ASP A 171 -11.80 -11.69 -5.71
C ASP A 171 -12.87 -10.68 -5.29
N ASP A 172 -12.48 -9.41 -5.18
CA ASP A 172 -13.34 -8.31 -4.74
C ASP A 172 -14.55 -8.14 -5.67
N PRO A 173 -15.77 -8.39 -5.20
CA PRO A 173 -16.99 -8.34 -6.04
C PRO A 173 -17.34 -6.93 -6.52
N ARG A 174 -16.69 -5.89 -5.98
CA ARG A 174 -16.87 -4.51 -6.43
C ARG A 174 -16.12 -4.20 -7.72
N VAL A 175 -15.15 -5.04 -8.09
CA VAL A 175 -14.36 -4.89 -9.32
C VAL A 175 -15.22 -5.32 -10.50
N THR A 176 -15.41 -4.42 -11.48
CA THR A 176 -16.14 -4.71 -12.69
C THR A 176 -15.31 -5.57 -13.65
N ARG A 177 -15.91 -6.16 -14.69
CA ARG A 177 -15.17 -6.97 -15.68
C ARG A 177 -14.14 -6.14 -16.43
N VAL A 178 -14.54 -4.97 -16.92
CA VAL A 178 -13.64 -3.99 -17.55
C VAL A 178 -12.60 -3.52 -16.53
N GLY A 179 -13.02 -3.24 -15.28
CA GLY A 179 -12.14 -2.87 -14.19
C GLY A 179 -11.07 -3.90 -13.88
N GLY A 180 -11.42 -5.19 -13.90
CA GLY A 180 -10.48 -6.29 -13.71
C GLY A 180 -9.40 -6.34 -14.81
N PHE A 181 -9.79 -6.13 -16.08
CA PHE A 181 -8.85 -6.02 -17.20
C PHE A 181 -7.94 -4.80 -17.05
N ILE A 182 -8.50 -3.63 -16.74
CA ILE A 182 -7.77 -2.36 -16.56
C ILE A 182 -6.72 -2.48 -15.44
N ARG A 183 -7.06 -3.09 -14.30
CA ARG A 183 -6.13 -3.35 -13.20
C ARG A 183 -5.02 -4.33 -13.60
N LYS A 184 -5.37 -5.40 -14.32
CA LYS A 184 -4.41 -6.42 -14.74
C LYS A 184 -3.37 -5.87 -15.72
N THR A 185 -3.74 -4.87 -16.50
CA THR A 185 -2.89 -4.20 -17.50
C THR A 185 -2.29 -2.88 -16.98
N SER A 186 -2.59 -2.47 -15.74
CA SER A 186 -2.20 -1.19 -15.15
C SER A 186 -2.66 0.04 -15.95
N LEU A 187 -3.67 -0.11 -16.79
CA LEU A 187 -4.26 1.00 -17.55
C LEU A 187 -4.95 2.02 -16.65
N ASP A 188 -5.38 1.60 -15.45
CA ASP A 188 -6.03 2.48 -14.47
C ASP A 188 -5.10 3.59 -13.98
N GLU A 189 -3.80 3.42 -14.09
CA GLU A 189 -2.82 4.41 -13.64
C GLU A 189 -2.36 5.38 -14.74
N LEU A 190 -2.73 5.16 -16.00
CA LEU A 190 -2.33 6.03 -17.10
C LEU A 190 -2.76 7.50 -16.94
N PRO A 191 -3.94 7.84 -16.38
CA PRO A 191 -4.28 9.24 -16.14
C PRO A 191 -3.31 9.97 -15.20
N GLN A 192 -2.49 9.27 -14.43
CA GLN A 192 -1.49 9.88 -13.55
C GLN A 192 -0.40 10.64 -14.31
N PHE A 193 -0.17 10.35 -15.59
CA PHE A 193 0.73 11.14 -16.42
C PHE A 193 0.25 12.59 -16.58
N LEU A 194 -1.04 12.86 -16.46
CA LEU A 194 -1.55 14.24 -16.36
C LEU A 194 -1.12 14.90 -15.05
N ASN A 195 -1.06 14.15 -13.94
CA ASN A 195 -0.54 14.65 -12.67
C ASN A 195 0.97 14.95 -12.75
N VAL A 196 1.71 14.24 -13.59
CA VAL A 196 3.11 14.59 -13.86
C VAL A 196 3.19 15.92 -14.63
N LEU A 197 2.35 16.12 -15.63
CA LEU A 197 2.33 17.38 -16.40
C LEU A 197 1.93 18.58 -15.53
N THR A 198 0.98 18.43 -14.60
CA THR A 198 0.60 19.48 -13.64
C THR A 198 1.66 19.71 -12.55
N GLY A 199 2.56 18.76 -12.32
CA GLY A 199 3.65 18.86 -11.35
C GLY A 199 3.34 18.29 -9.97
N ASP A 200 2.22 17.61 -9.81
CA ASP A 200 1.86 16.92 -8.57
C ASP A 200 2.67 15.64 -8.38
N LEU A 201 2.95 14.94 -9.50
CA LEU A 201 3.75 13.73 -9.54
C LEU A 201 5.03 13.90 -10.36
N ALA A 202 5.92 12.94 -10.26
CA ALA A 202 7.05 12.67 -11.13
C ALA A 202 6.87 11.31 -11.83
N VAL A 203 7.60 11.05 -12.90
CA VAL A 203 7.61 9.71 -13.51
C VAL A 203 8.23 8.70 -12.52
N ILE A 204 9.39 9.04 -11.97
CA ILE A 204 10.12 8.22 -11.00
C ILE A 204 10.17 8.95 -9.66
N GLY A 205 9.73 8.28 -8.59
CA GLY A 205 9.72 8.80 -7.22
C GLY A 205 9.10 7.82 -6.24
N PRO A 206 9.07 8.14 -4.94
CA PRO A 206 8.39 7.30 -3.97
C PRO A 206 6.88 7.19 -4.27
N ARG A 207 6.28 6.06 -3.94
CA ARG A 207 4.84 5.84 -4.17
C ARG A 207 4.02 6.88 -3.41
N PRO A 208 3.00 7.50 -4.05
CA PRO A 208 2.09 8.39 -3.35
C PRO A 208 1.23 7.60 -2.35
N ILE A 209 1.32 7.96 -1.08
CA ILE A 209 0.65 7.29 0.04
C ILE A 209 -0.48 8.14 0.61
N THR A 210 -1.38 7.51 1.36
CA THR A 210 -2.42 8.21 2.12
C THR A 210 -1.86 8.76 3.42
N GLU A 211 -2.55 9.75 4.01
CA GLU A 211 -2.18 10.28 5.32
C GLU A 211 -2.22 9.21 6.41
N ALA A 212 -3.21 8.32 6.36
CA ALA A 212 -3.32 7.20 7.28
C ALA A 212 -2.15 6.20 7.17
N GLU A 213 -1.68 5.90 5.94
CA GLU A 213 -0.49 5.07 5.72
C GLU A 213 0.77 5.77 6.23
N LEU A 214 0.86 7.10 6.03
CA LEU A 214 1.97 7.90 6.52
C LEU A 214 2.05 7.84 8.06
N ASP A 215 0.90 7.96 8.74
CA ASP A 215 0.80 7.93 10.20
C ASP A 215 1.09 6.54 10.80
N GLN A 216 0.72 5.49 10.11
CA GLN A 216 0.86 4.14 10.62
C GLN A 216 2.25 3.53 10.41
N HIS A 217 2.95 3.92 9.33
CA HIS A 217 4.14 3.18 8.88
C HIS A 217 5.44 3.97 8.90
N PHE A 218 5.40 5.31 9.11
CA PHE A 218 6.58 6.15 8.99
C PHE A 218 6.85 6.93 10.26
N THR A 219 8.11 6.97 10.68
CA THR A 219 8.60 7.85 11.75
C THR A 219 8.68 9.30 11.27
N ALA A 220 8.83 10.26 12.18
CA ALA A 220 8.94 11.69 11.83
C ALA A 220 10.09 11.97 10.84
N ALA A 221 11.26 11.33 11.04
CA ALA A 221 12.42 11.51 10.16
C ALA A 221 12.19 10.90 8.76
N GLU A 222 11.62 9.69 8.70
CA GLU A 222 11.27 9.04 7.42
C GLU A 222 10.20 9.84 6.64
N ARG A 223 9.28 10.49 7.34
CA ARG A 223 8.27 11.38 6.73
C ARG A 223 8.93 12.61 6.09
N GLU A 224 9.85 13.25 6.80
CA GLU A 224 10.55 14.42 6.28
C GLU A 224 11.33 14.06 5.00
N GLU A 225 12.04 12.94 5.00
CA GLU A 225 12.77 12.45 3.82
C GLU A 225 11.81 12.13 2.67
N LEU A 226 10.75 11.35 2.92
CA LEU A 226 9.75 10.97 1.92
C LEU A 226 9.06 12.18 1.29
N LEU A 227 8.68 13.15 2.11
CA LEU A 227 7.96 14.35 1.68
C LEU A 227 8.89 15.42 1.08
N SER A 228 10.21 15.26 1.15
CA SER A 228 11.18 16.17 0.53
C SER A 228 11.18 16.12 -0.99
N VAL A 229 10.66 15.05 -1.57
CA VAL A 229 10.62 14.79 -3.02
C VAL A 229 9.19 14.61 -3.54
N ARG A 230 9.02 14.76 -4.86
CA ARG A 230 7.71 14.47 -5.47
C ARG A 230 7.47 12.98 -5.52
N PRO A 231 6.27 12.52 -5.16
CA PRO A 231 5.90 11.13 -5.38
C PRO A 231 5.87 10.78 -6.86
N GLY A 232 6.14 9.52 -7.19
CA GLY A 232 6.26 9.03 -8.56
C GLY A 232 5.13 8.07 -8.95
N ILE A 233 4.94 7.90 -10.27
CA ILE A 233 4.09 6.84 -10.83
C ILE A 233 4.78 5.50 -10.63
N THR A 234 6.09 5.43 -10.92
CA THR A 234 6.93 4.27 -10.65
C THR A 234 7.74 4.51 -9.38
N GLY A 235 7.61 3.57 -8.43
CA GLY A 235 8.39 3.61 -7.20
C GLY A 235 9.80 3.05 -7.37
N LEU A 236 10.71 3.54 -6.54
CA LEU A 236 12.00 2.92 -6.27
C LEU A 236 11.85 2.00 -5.08
#